data_94a48da664f29de79da07eb2b9c4f673
#
_entry.id   94a48da664f29de79da07eb2b9c4f673
#
_cell.length_a   1.000
_cell.length_b   1.000
_cell.length_c   1.000
_cell.angle_alpha   90.00
_cell.angle_beta   90.00
_cell.angle_gamma   90.00
#
_symmetry.space_group_name_H-M   'P 1'
#
loop_
_entity.id
_entity.type
_entity.pdbx_description
1 polymer ?
#
loop_
_entity_poly.entity_id
_entity_poly.type
_entity_poly.pdbx_seq_one_letter_code
_entity_poly.pdbx_strand_id
1 'polypeptide(L)'
;GAGEVGFHLAKLLSFESQNITLIDTSREALAHADTHLDIRVVRGDSTSIAVLKDSRVDETDLVIAVTSSETTNITVCVLAKQLGAKRTIARISNTEFIDGKDEVGFSKFGIDELISPESLASNEIELLLSQSAFNDSYEFEDGALTMIGLSLSRTSAFVGKSVKEMALVYPELQFVPIALQRFGTQYTIIPRGDTQFKEG
;
A
#
# COMPACT_ATOMS: atom_id res chain seq x y z
N GLY A 1 0.33 11.17 14.61
CA GLY A 1 1.01 12.37 14.11
C GLY A 1 0.18 13.11 13.07
N ALA A 2 0.09 14.44 13.19
CA ALA A 2 -0.67 15.33 12.29
C ALA A 2 0.24 16.02 11.24
N GLY A 3 1.42 15.48 11.00
CA GLY A 3 2.28 15.89 9.91
C GLY A 3 1.67 15.56 8.56
N GLU A 4 2.41 15.81 7.47
CA GLU A 4 1.91 15.65 6.10
C GLU A 4 1.30 14.27 5.84
N VAL A 5 2.00 13.20 6.19
CA VAL A 5 1.51 11.82 6.00
C VAL A 5 0.25 11.56 6.82
N GLY A 6 0.26 11.93 8.11
CA GLY A 6 -0.89 11.70 9.00
C GLY A 6 -2.13 12.49 8.59
N PHE A 7 -1.95 13.74 8.16
CA PHE A 7 -3.03 14.56 7.64
C PHE A 7 -3.65 13.97 6.36
N HIS A 8 -2.83 13.56 5.41
CA HIS A 8 -3.32 12.96 4.16
C HIS A 8 -4.03 11.63 4.40
N LEU A 9 -3.51 10.78 5.28
CA LEU A 9 -4.19 9.54 5.67
C LEU A 9 -5.54 9.83 6.33
N ALA A 10 -5.58 10.77 7.29
CA ALA A 10 -6.83 11.16 7.93
C ALA A 10 -7.85 11.68 6.92
N LYS A 11 -7.40 12.50 5.95
CA LYS A 11 -8.24 13.00 4.86
C LYS A 11 -8.81 11.88 4.00
N LEU A 12 -7.99 10.93 3.55
CA LEU A 12 -8.45 9.81 2.74
C LEU A 12 -9.47 8.95 3.50
N LEU A 13 -9.16 8.59 4.75
CA LEU A 13 -10.02 7.76 5.58
C LEU A 13 -11.34 8.47 5.97
N SER A 14 -11.36 9.80 6.07
CA SER A 14 -12.59 10.55 6.35
C SER A 14 -13.61 10.43 5.22
N PHE A 15 -13.17 10.30 3.97
CA PHE A 15 -14.07 10.04 2.83
C PHE A 15 -14.68 8.65 2.84
N GLU A 16 -14.05 7.69 3.54
CA GLU A 16 -14.54 6.32 3.70
C GLU A 16 -15.46 6.17 4.93
N SER A 17 -15.95 7.28 5.47
CA SER A 17 -16.84 7.32 6.65
C SER A 17 -16.28 6.61 7.89
N GLN A 18 -14.95 6.65 8.07
CA GLN A 18 -14.29 6.10 9.24
C GLN A 18 -14.28 7.10 10.40
N ASN A 19 -14.42 6.61 11.63
CA ASN A 19 -14.27 7.40 12.84
C ASN A 19 -12.79 7.60 13.15
N ILE A 20 -12.27 8.81 12.96
CA ILE A 20 -10.85 9.10 13.06
C ILE A 20 -10.55 9.95 14.28
N THR A 21 -9.54 9.56 15.06
CA THR A 21 -8.94 10.39 16.11
C THR A 21 -7.49 10.67 15.74
N LEU A 22 -7.13 11.93 15.55
CA LEU A 22 -5.79 12.38 15.22
C LEU A 22 -5.10 12.94 16.47
N ILE A 23 -3.94 12.37 16.83
CA ILE A 23 -3.16 12.78 18.02
C ILE A 23 -1.86 13.42 17.56
N ASP A 24 -1.54 14.60 18.09
CA ASP A 24 -0.27 15.29 17.89
C ASP A 24 0.04 16.24 19.06
N THR A 25 1.31 16.59 19.22
CA THR A 25 1.74 17.63 20.17
C THR A 25 1.59 19.03 19.60
N SER A 26 1.63 19.19 18.28
CA SER A 26 1.53 20.47 17.56
C SER A 26 0.10 20.97 17.55
N ARG A 27 -0.13 22.11 18.24
CA ARG A 27 -1.41 22.81 18.21
C ARG A 27 -1.79 23.29 16.80
N GLU A 28 -0.80 23.75 16.05
CA GLU A 28 -0.99 24.30 14.70
C GLU A 28 -1.44 23.21 13.72
N ALA A 29 -0.74 22.06 13.69
CA ALA A 29 -1.08 20.93 12.86
C ALA A 29 -2.48 20.38 13.17
N LEU A 30 -2.84 20.29 14.44
CA LEU A 30 -4.17 19.85 14.86
C LEU A 30 -5.26 20.86 14.48
N ALA A 31 -5.02 22.16 14.65
CA ALA A 31 -5.96 23.21 14.24
C ALA A 31 -6.19 23.19 12.72
N HIS A 32 -5.15 22.95 11.93
CA HIS A 32 -5.27 22.77 10.49
C HIS A 32 -6.16 21.57 10.15
N ALA A 33 -5.93 20.43 10.81
CA ALA A 33 -6.71 19.22 10.58
C ALA A 33 -8.18 19.39 10.98
N ASP A 34 -8.44 19.96 12.15
CA ASP A 34 -9.77 20.23 12.70
C ASP A 34 -10.61 21.17 11.80
N THR A 35 -9.94 22.13 11.14
CA THR A 35 -10.61 23.08 10.23
C THR A 35 -10.98 22.44 8.88
N HIS A 36 -10.25 21.44 8.42
CA HIS A 36 -10.39 20.88 7.07
C HIS A 36 -11.03 19.50 7.03
N LEU A 37 -11.09 18.81 8.15
CA LEU A 37 -11.57 17.43 8.24
C LEU A 37 -12.59 17.30 9.37
N ASP A 38 -13.63 16.50 9.14
CA ASP A 38 -14.59 16.12 10.17
C ASP A 38 -14.06 14.93 10.97
N ILE A 39 -13.10 15.20 11.87
CA ILE A 39 -12.40 14.20 12.67
C ILE A 39 -12.21 14.70 14.11
N ARG A 40 -12.00 13.78 15.04
CA ARG A 40 -11.62 14.12 16.40
C ARG A 40 -10.12 14.43 16.48
N VAL A 41 -9.75 15.57 17.05
CA VAL A 41 -8.34 15.90 17.32
C VAL A 41 -8.04 15.85 18.82
N VAL A 42 -6.88 15.31 19.18
CA VAL A 42 -6.41 15.23 20.58
C VAL A 42 -4.99 15.77 20.65
N ARG A 43 -4.79 16.80 21.46
CA ARG A 43 -3.46 17.35 21.68
C ARG A 43 -2.75 16.60 22.81
N GLY A 44 -1.63 15.96 22.49
CA GLY A 44 -0.84 15.27 23.50
C GLY A 44 0.30 14.47 22.89
N ASP A 45 1.16 13.96 23.76
CA ASP A 45 2.19 13.01 23.39
C ASP A 45 1.55 11.63 23.23
N SER A 46 1.64 11.07 22.03
CA SER A 46 1.08 9.75 21.71
C SER A 46 1.76 8.58 22.44
N THR A 47 2.92 8.79 23.06
CA THR A 47 3.55 7.81 23.96
C THR A 47 2.98 7.85 25.39
N SER A 48 2.13 8.84 25.71
CA SER A 48 1.46 8.92 27.00
C SER A 48 0.27 7.97 27.09
N ILE A 49 0.33 7.05 28.06
CA ILE A 49 -0.77 6.11 28.33
C ILE A 49 -2.09 6.85 28.63
N ALA A 50 -2.02 8.00 29.31
CA ALA A 50 -3.21 8.80 29.59
C ALA A 50 -3.85 9.33 28.31
N VAL A 51 -3.04 9.89 27.39
CA VAL A 51 -3.50 10.40 26.09
C VAL A 51 -4.11 9.28 25.25
N LEU A 52 -3.48 8.09 25.22
CA LEU A 52 -4.01 6.94 24.49
C LEU A 52 -5.36 6.48 25.06
N LYS A 53 -5.50 6.42 26.38
CA LYS A 53 -6.77 6.06 27.05
C LYS A 53 -7.85 7.11 26.79
N ASP A 54 -7.53 8.40 26.91
CA ASP A 54 -8.46 9.50 26.60
C ASP A 54 -8.91 9.47 25.14
N SER A 55 -8.08 8.93 24.27
CA SER A 55 -8.39 8.72 22.85
C SER A 55 -9.17 7.44 22.57
N ARG A 56 -9.51 6.65 23.60
CA ARG A 56 -10.25 5.38 23.51
C ARG A 56 -9.55 4.34 22.64
N VAL A 57 -8.26 4.19 22.85
CA VAL A 57 -7.44 3.25 22.06
C VAL A 57 -7.92 1.81 22.18
N ASP A 58 -8.52 1.43 23.29
CA ASP A 58 -9.12 0.12 23.58
C ASP A 58 -10.34 -0.23 22.69
N GLU A 59 -11.00 0.77 22.15
CA GLU A 59 -12.13 0.61 21.22
C GLU A 59 -11.69 0.74 19.73
N THR A 60 -10.39 0.95 19.48
CA THR A 60 -9.88 1.29 18.14
C THR A 60 -9.56 0.04 17.34
N ASP A 61 -10.07 -0.01 16.10
CA ASP A 61 -9.78 -1.10 15.16
C ASP A 61 -8.34 -1.03 14.63
N LEU A 62 -7.83 0.17 14.38
CA LEU A 62 -6.51 0.37 13.79
C LEU A 62 -5.82 1.62 14.35
N VAL A 63 -4.61 1.46 14.85
CA VAL A 63 -3.70 2.55 15.21
C VAL A 63 -2.60 2.66 14.17
N ILE A 64 -2.43 3.85 13.59
CA ILE A 64 -1.38 4.15 12.61
C ILE A 64 -0.44 5.20 13.20
N ALA A 65 0.78 4.81 13.52
CA ALA A 65 1.81 5.70 14.05
C ALA A 65 2.71 6.22 12.92
N VAL A 66 2.57 7.50 12.58
CA VAL A 66 3.23 8.14 11.42
C VAL A 66 3.95 9.44 11.78
N THR A 67 4.52 9.51 12.97
CA THR A 67 5.38 10.64 13.35
C THR A 67 6.70 10.60 12.58
N SER A 68 7.50 11.64 12.69
CA SER A 68 8.86 11.67 12.12
C SER A 68 9.87 10.80 12.86
N SER A 69 9.52 10.29 14.05
CA SER A 69 10.37 9.43 14.88
C SER A 69 9.90 7.99 14.83
N GLU A 70 10.65 7.11 14.19
CA GLU A 70 10.34 5.67 14.13
C GLU A 70 10.31 5.01 15.51
N THR A 71 11.21 5.42 16.42
CA THR A 71 11.19 4.94 17.81
C THR A 71 9.87 5.30 18.51
N THR A 72 9.38 6.52 18.30
CA THR A 72 8.06 6.93 18.79
C THR A 72 6.97 6.09 18.16
N ASN A 73 7.01 5.84 16.85
CA ASN A 73 5.99 5.06 16.14
C ASN A 73 5.94 3.62 16.67
N ILE A 74 7.09 2.99 16.87
CA ILE A 74 7.20 1.66 17.47
C ILE A 74 6.61 1.66 18.89
N THR A 75 7.01 2.62 19.72
CA THR A 75 6.54 2.73 21.12
C THR A 75 5.02 2.91 21.17
N VAL A 76 4.46 3.79 20.33
CA VAL A 76 3.01 4.00 20.26
C VAL A 76 2.27 2.73 19.90
N CYS A 77 2.74 1.99 18.90
CA CYS A 77 2.11 0.74 18.47
C CYS A 77 2.13 -0.32 19.60
N VAL A 78 3.27 -0.48 20.27
CA VAL A 78 3.39 -1.41 21.41
C VAL A 78 2.41 -1.03 22.52
N LEU A 79 2.39 0.24 22.93
CA LEU A 79 1.47 0.72 23.99
C LEU A 79 0.01 0.59 23.57
N ALA A 80 -0.33 0.98 22.35
CA ALA A 80 -1.69 0.89 21.83
C ALA A 80 -2.20 -0.56 21.81
N LYS A 81 -1.37 -1.49 21.37
CA LYS A 81 -1.70 -2.92 21.35
C LYS A 81 -1.95 -3.47 22.74
N GLN A 82 -1.09 -3.12 23.71
CA GLN A 82 -1.25 -3.54 25.11
C GLN A 82 -2.48 -2.92 25.79
N LEU A 83 -2.91 -1.76 25.30
CA LEU A 83 -4.11 -1.08 25.78
C LEU A 83 -5.40 -1.56 25.11
N GLY A 84 -5.33 -2.43 24.09
CA GLY A 84 -6.51 -3.07 23.49
C GLY A 84 -6.78 -2.76 22.02
N ALA A 85 -5.93 -1.98 21.34
CA ALA A 85 -6.06 -1.75 19.91
C ALA A 85 -6.02 -3.07 19.12
N LYS A 86 -6.93 -3.27 18.16
CA LYS A 86 -7.01 -4.53 17.42
C LYS A 86 -5.84 -4.70 16.47
N ARG A 87 -5.45 -3.65 15.75
CA ARG A 87 -4.32 -3.66 14.82
C ARG A 87 -3.46 -2.41 14.97
N THR A 88 -2.18 -2.54 14.66
CA THR A 88 -1.21 -1.45 14.74
C THR A 88 -0.31 -1.42 13.52
N ILE A 89 -0.03 -0.23 13.03
CA ILE A 89 0.88 0.02 11.90
C ILE A 89 1.88 1.09 12.33
N ALA A 90 3.18 0.82 12.20
CA ALA A 90 4.22 1.79 12.47
C ALA A 90 4.96 2.20 11.19
N ARG A 91 5.03 3.52 10.94
CA ARG A 91 5.94 4.06 9.95
C ARG A 91 7.37 3.97 10.45
N ILE A 92 8.25 3.47 9.61
CA ILE A 92 9.70 3.42 9.83
C ILE A 92 10.42 3.98 8.60
N SER A 93 11.64 4.46 8.78
CA SER A 93 12.51 4.93 7.70
C SER A 93 13.72 4.01 7.51
N ASN A 94 14.17 3.34 8.59
CA ASN A 94 15.27 2.39 8.52
C ASN A 94 14.78 1.04 7.99
N THR A 95 15.24 0.65 6.82
CA THR A 95 14.87 -0.61 6.15
C THR A 95 15.34 -1.86 6.90
N GLU A 96 16.37 -1.74 7.77
CA GLU A 96 16.83 -2.86 8.61
C GLU A 96 15.70 -3.45 9.47
N PHE A 97 14.73 -2.62 9.88
CA PHE A 97 13.56 -3.12 10.63
C PHE A 97 12.61 -3.94 9.76
N ILE A 98 12.52 -3.65 8.45
CA ILE A 98 11.72 -4.43 7.51
C ILE A 98 12.43 -5.72 7.18
N ASP A 99 13.72 -5.64 6.85
CA ASP A 99 14.53 -6.80 6.48
C ASP A 99 14.67 -7.80 7.64
N GLY A 100 14.79 -7.29 8.87
CA GLY A 100 14.86 -8.08 10.09
C GLY A 100 13.52 -8.38 10.76
N LYS A 101 12.38 -8.09 10.12
CA LYS A 101 11.05 -8.21 10.75
C LYS A 101 10.77 -9.60 11.33
N ASP A 102 11.18 -10.65 10.62
CA ASP A 102 10.94 -12.04 11.00
C ASP A 102 11.88 -12.49 12.12
N GLU A 103 13.13 -12.02 12.13
CA GLU A 103 14.11 -12.32 13.17
C GLU A 103 13.72 -11.68 14.51
N VAL A 104 13.34 -10.41 14.48
CA VAL A 104 12.94 -9.66 15.69
C VAL A 104 11.54 -10.06 16.14
N GLY A 105 10.66 -10.44 15.21
CA GLY A 105 9.30 -10.85 15.50
C GLY A 105 8.46 -9.69 16.06
N PHE A 106 8.40 -8.56 15.39
CA PHE A 106 7.70 -7.35 15.83
C PHE A 106 6.23 -7.58 16.19
N SER A 107 5.57 -8.54 15.56
CA SER A 107 4.20 -8.94 15.90
C SER A 107 4.05 -9.42 17.35
N LYS A 108 5.07 -10.05 17.92
CA LYS A 108 5.09 -10.48 19.33
C LYS A 108 5.12 -9.29 20.29
N PHE A 109 5.63 -8.16 19.84
CA PHE A 109 5.62 -6.90 20.60
C PHE A 109 4.36 -6.07 20.36
N GLY A 110 3.44 -6.56 19.51
CA GLY A 110 2.18 -5.88 19.25
C GLY A 110 2.25 -4.87 18.11
N ILE A 111 3.20 -5.03 17.18
CA ILE A 111 3.28 -4.27 15.95
C ILE A 111 2.89 -5.23 14.82
N ASP A 112 1.70 -5.02 14.26
CA ASP A 112 1.17 -5.93 13.25
C ASP A 112 1.82 -5.67 11.88
N GLU A 113 2.12 -4.39 11.55
CA GLU A 113 2.75 -4.01 10.28
C GLU A 113 3.78 -2.90 10.45
N LEU A 114 4.88 -3.01 9.70
CA LEU A 114 5.88 -1.96 9.52
C LEU A 114 5.81 -1.45 8.09
N ILE A 115 5.74 -0.13 7.91
CA ILE A 115 5.66 0.50 6.60
C ILE A 115 6.74 1.57 6.45
N SER A 116 7.53 1.47 5.38
CA SER A 116 8.43 2.53 4.93
C SER A 116 7.88 3.17 3.66
N PRO A 117 7.34 4.38 3.72
CA PRO A 117 6.91 5.11 2.53
C PRO A 117 8.05 5.33 1.53
N GLU A 118 9.26 5.51 2.04
CA GLU A 118 10.47 5.70 1.24
C GLU A 118 10.81 4.45 0.42
N SER A 119 10.72 3.27 1.03
CA SER A 119 10.94 1.99 0.34
C SER A 119 9.82 1.70 -0.67
N LEU A 120 8.56 1.97 -0.31
CA LEU A 120 7.44 1.81 -1.24
C LEU A 120 7.60 2.72 -2.47
N ALA A 121 7.99 3.98 -2.27
CA ALA A 121 8.23 4.91 -3.36
C ALA A 121 9.42 4.48 -4.24
N SER A 122 10.51 4.00 -3.62
CA SER A 122 11.68 3.51 -4.35
C SER A 122 11.34 2.29 -5.20
N ASN A 123 10.60 1.33 -4.66
CA ASN A 123 10.17 0.15 -5.39
C ASN A 123 9.25 0.53 -6.57
N GLU A 124 8.33 1.47 -6.37
CA GLU A 124 7.46 1.97 -7.45
C GLU A 124 8.27 2.67 -8.56
N ILE A 125 9.25 3.50 -8.20
CA ILE A 125 10.14 4.16 -9.15
C ILE A 125 10.97 3.11 -9.92
N GLU A 126 11.53 2.12 -9.23
CA GLU A 126 12.28 1.04 -9.86
C GLU A 126 11.41 0.26 -10.84
N LEU A 127 10.17 -0.05 -10.44
CA LEU A 127 9.19 -0.69 -11.28
C LEU A 127 8.92 0.15 -12.54
N LEU A 128 8.66 1.45 -12.42
CA LEU A 128 8.45 2.36 -13.55
C LEU A 128 9.68 2.47 -14.46
N LEU A 129 10.89 2.47 -13.90
CA LEU A 129 12.13 2.51 -14.68
C LEU A 129 12.41 1.20 -15.42
N SER A 130 12.11 0.07 -14.79
CA SER A 130 12.25 -1.26 -15.42
C SER A 130 11.20 -1.53 -16.49
N GLN A 131 10.06 -0.83 -16.42
CA GLN A 131 8.89 -1.01 -17.27
C GLN A 131 8.90 -0.23 -18.57
N SER A 132 10.04 0.14 -19.14
CA SER A 132 10.06 0.80 -20.47
C SER A 132 9.40 -0.02 -21.58
N ALA A 133 9.07 -1.29 -21.33
CA ALA A 133 8.34 -2.19 -22.23
C ALA A 133 6.92 -2.57 -21.75
N PHE A 134 6.55 -2.26 -20.50
CA PHE A 134 5.26 -2.66 -19.93
C PHE A 134 4.42 -1.42 -19.56
N ASN A 135 3.13 -1.46 -19.86
CA ASN A 135 2.23 -0.34 -19.52
C ASN A 135 1.81 -0.35 -18.06
N ASP A 136 1.62 -1.56 -17.52
CA ASP A 136 1.20 -1.79 -16.14
C ASP A 136 1.84 -3.10 -15.63
N SER A 137 2.22 -3.14 -14.35
CA SER A 137 2.54 -4.39 -13.68
C SER A 137 1.94 -4.42 -12.28
N TYR A 138 1.56 -5.59 -11.82
CA TYR A 138 1.00 -5.80 -10.50
C TYR A 138 1.54 -7.10 -9.92
N GLU A 139 2.14 -7.03 -8.75
CA GLU A 139 2.69 -8.19 -8.03
C GLU A 139 1.75 -8.63 -6.91
N PHE A 140 1.57 -9.95 -6.81
CA PHE A 140 0.81 -10.59 -5.74
C PHE A 140 1.76 -11.47 -4.91
N GLU A 141 1.46 -11.59 -3.61
CA GLU A 141 2.19 -12.48 -2.70
C GLU A 141 3.72 -12.30 -2.78
N ASP A 142 4.19 -11.05 -2.58
CA ASP A 142 5.62 -10.71 -2.58
C ASP A 142 6.37 -11.17 -3.85
N GLY A 143 5.72 -11.06 -5.02
CA GLY A 143 6.31 -11.41 -6.31
C GLY A 143 6.12 -12.88 -6.74
N ALA A 144 5.40 -13.69 -5.97
CA ALA A 144 5.09 -15.08 -6.36
C ALA A 144 4.23 -15.16 -7.63
N LEU A 145 3.44 -14.11 -7.91
CA LEU A 145 2.67 -13.95 -9.14
C LEU A 145 2.74 -12.50 -9.60
N THR A 146 3.19 -12.29 -10.84
CA THR A 146 3.23 -10.96 -11.46
C THR A 146 2.25 -10.89 -12.63
N MET A 147 1.35 -9.89 -12.60
CA MET A 147 0.50 -9.57 -13.74
C MET A 147 1.10 -8.38 -14.50
N ILE A 148 1.22 -8.50 -15.82
CA ILE A 148 1.85 -7.50 -16.69
C ILE A 148 0.87 -7.06 -17.76
N GLY A 149 0.70 -5.75 -17.93
CA GLY A 149 -0.04 -5.15 -19.02
C GLY A 149 0.88 -4.73 -20.17
N LEU A 150 0.56 -5.13 -21.37
CA LEU A 150 1.33 -4.82 -22.58
C LEU A 150 0.41 -4.22 -23.64
N SER A 151 0.87 -3.14 -24.29
CA SER A 151 0.31 -2.71 -25.57
C SER A 151 1.13 -3.35 -26.71
N LEU A 152 0.44 -4.06 -27.60
CA LEU A 152 1.09 -4.75 -28.69
C LEU A 152 1.29 -3.82 -29.88
N SER A 153 2.54 -3.48 -30.19
CA SER A 153 2.89 -2.76 -31.40
C SER A 153 2.68 -3.65 -32.64
N ARG A 154 2.53 -3.03 -33.81
CA ARG A 154 2.40 -3.74 -35.11
C ARG A 154 3.53 -4.73 -35.37
N THR A 155 4.72 -4.48 -34.85
CA THR A 155 5.91 -5.32 -35.00
C THR A 155 6.03 -6.42 -33.94
N SER A 156 5.11 -6.48 -32.98
CA SER A 156 5.12 -7.52 -31.94
C SER A 156 4.96 -8.91 -32.54
N ALA A 157 5.78 -9.87 -32.10
CA ALA A 157 5.70 -11.27 -32.49
C ALA A 157 4.37 -11.95 -32.15
N PHE A 158 3.59 -11.36 -31.24
CA PHE A 158 2.26 -11.82 -30.81
C PHE A 158 1.17 -11.48 -31.83
N VAL A 159 1.29 -10.35 -32.54
CA VAL A 159 0.23 -9.86 -33.42
C VAL A 159 -0.03 -10.87 -34.58
N GLY A 160 -1.31 -11.16 -34.78
CA GLY A 160 -1.79 -12.09 -35.76
C GLY A 160 -1.82 -13.56 -35.34
N LYS A 161 -1.25 -13.91 -34.18
CA LYS A 161 -1.26 -15.28 -33.64
C LYS A 161 -2.36 -15.42 -32.57
N SER A 162 -2.87 -16.63 -32.41
CA SER A 162 -3.76 -16.99 -31.32
C SER A 162 -2.97 -17.35 -30.04
N VAL A 163 -3.65 -17.36 -28.92
CA VAL A 163 -3.06 -17.81 -27.62
C VAL A 163 -2.45 -19.21 -27.75
N LYS A 164 -3.15 -20.13 -28.42
CA LYS A 164 -2.68 -21.50 -28.64
C LYS A 164 -1.43 -21.56 -29.55
N GLU A 165 -1.40 -20.74 -30.57
CA GLU A 165 -0.23 -20.67 -31.49
C GLU A 165 0.98 -20.08 -30.73
N MET A 166 0.79 -19.10 -29.90
CA MET A 166 1.88 -18.54 -29.08
C MET A 166 2.45 -19.56 -28.11
N ALA A 167 1.62 -20.32 -27.43
CA ALA A 167 2.08 -21.39 -26.54
C ALA A 167 2.88 -22.50 -27.26
N LEU A 168 2.62 -22.72 -28.55
CA LEU A 168 3.38 -23.67 -29.36
C LEU A 168 4.71 -23.09 -29.88
N VAL A 169 4.72 -21.81 -30.25
CA VAL A 169 5.89 -21.11 -30.78
C VAL A 169 6.92 -20.79 -29.71
N TYR A 170 6.46 -20.47 -28.49
CA TYR A 170 7.32 -20.09 -27.38
C TYR A 170 7.00 -20.91 -26.12
N PRO A 171 7.30 -22.21 -26.12
CA PRO A 171 6.97 -23.11 -25.01
C PRO A 171 7.69 -22.75 -23.69
N GLU A 172 8.81 -22.02 -23.76
CA GLU A 172 9.56 -21.50 -22.62
C GLU A 172 8.88 -20.28 -21.94
N LEU A 173 7.97 -19.59 -22.65
CA LEU A 173 7.22 -18.48 -22.09
C LEU A 173 6.03 -18.99 -21.30
N GLN A 174 6.21 -19.13 -20.00
CA GLN A 174 5.15 -19.50 -19.07
C GLN A 174 4.30 -18.28 -18.74
N PHE A 175 3.27 -18.00 -19.54
CA PHE A 175 2.33 -16.93 -19.27
C PHE A 175 0.89 -17.37 -19.53
N VAL A 176 -0.04 -16.77 -18.80
CA VAL A 176 -1.48 -16.97 -19.00
C VAL A 176 -2.11 -15.62 -19.31
N PRO A 177 -2.61 -15.39 -20.52
CA PRO A 177 -3.31 -14.15 -20.82
C PRO A 177 -4.65 -14.12 -20.06
N ILE A 178 -4.81 -13.15 -19.19
CA ILE A 178 -5.96 -13.01 -18.30
C ILE A 178 -7.04 -12.16 -18.97
N ALA A 179 -6.64 -11.10 -19.65
CA ALA A 179 -7.54 -10.12 -20.24
C ALA A 179 -6.93 -9.48 -21.49
N LEU A 180 -7.77 -9.14 -22.47
CA LEU A 180 -7.41 -8.38 -23.65
C LEU A 180 -8.37 -7.21 -23.81
N GLN A 181 -7.84 -6.03 -24.12
CA GLN A 181 -8.62 -4.87 -24.54
C GLN A 181 -8.21 -4.50 -25.95
N ARG A 182 -9.18 -4.17 -26.81
CA ARG A 182 -8.92 -3.73 -28.17
C ARG A 182 -8.79 -2.22 -28.22
N PHE A 183 -7.88 -1.73 -29.03
CA PHE A 183 -7.76 -0.29 -29.26
C PHE A 183 -9.12 0.33 -29.62
N GLY A 184 -9.46 1.43 -28.95
CA GLY A 184 -10.73 2.14 -29.16
C GLY A 184 -11.98 1.46 -28.58
N THR A 185 -11.84 0.37 -27.83
CA THR A 185 -12.97 -0.26 -27.14
C THR A 185 -12.84 -0.15 -25.61
N GLN A 186 -13.99 -0.10 -24.92
CA GLN A 186 -14.03 -0.05 -23.45
C GLN A 186 -14.33 -1.42 -22.81
N TYR A 187 -14.54 -2.46 -23.64
CA TYR A 187 -14.82 -3.79 -23.08
C TYR A 187 -13.57 -4.67 -23.06
N THR A 188 -13.50 -5.48 -22.02
CA THR A 188 -12.44 -6.44 -21.78
C THR A 188 -12.87 -7.82 -22.28
N ILE A 189 -11.98 -8.50 -23.01
CA ILE A 189 -12.17 -9.86 -23.51
C ILE A 189 -11.38 -10.80 -22.61
N ILE A 190 -12.02 -11.83 -22.09
CA ILE A 190 -11.34 -12.96 -21.45
C ILE A 190 -10.86 -13.90 -22.56
N PRO A 191 -9.54 -14.02 -22.80
CA PRO A 191 -9.02 -14.78 -23.95
C PRO A 191 -9.24 -16.29 -23.80
N ARG A 192 -9.41 -16.94 -24.92
CA ARG A 192 -9.42 -18.41 -25.06
C ARG A 192 -8.31 -18.83 -26.03
N GLY A 193 -8.08 -20.11 -26.16
CA GLY A 193 -7.00 -20.62 -27.00
C GLY A 193 -7.02 -20.16 -28.47
N ASP A 194 -8.20 -19.88 -29.02
CA ASP A 194 -8.45 -19.38 -30.38
C ASP A 194 -8.47 -17.83 -30.47
N THR A 195 -8.38 -17.14 -29.35
CA THR A 195 -8.38 -15.67 -29.34
C THR A 195 -7.07 -15.15 -29.94
N GLN A 196 -7.18 -14.33 -30.99
CA GLN A 196 -6.02 -13.73 -31.65
C GLN A 196 -5.58 -12.44 -30.98
N PHE A 197 -4.27 -12.26 -30.88
CA PHE A 197 -3.64 -11.01 -30.50
C PHE A 197 -3.67 -10.04 -31.68
N LYS A 198 -3.98 -8.78 -31.41
CA LYS A 198 -4.03 -7.69 -32.40
C LYS A 198 -3.20 -6.52 -31.91
N GLU A 199 -2.84 -5.64 -32.83
CA GLU A 199 -2.21 -4.35 -32.50
C GLU A 199 -3.10 -3.53 -31.54
N GLY A 200 -2.50 -2.86 -30.53
CA GLY A 200 -3.15 -1.98 -29.56
C GLY A 200 -3.37 -2.57 -28.20
#